data_577462878cc735914c71a3cd7194637f
#
_entry.id   577462878cc735914c71a3cd7194637f
#
_cell.length_a   1.000
_cell.length_b   1.000
_cell.length_c   1.000
_cell.angle_alpha   90.00
_cell.angle_beta   90.00
_cell.angle_gamma   90.00
#
_symmetry.space_group_name_H-M   'P 1'
#
loop_
_entity.id
_entity.type
_entity.pdbx_description
1 polymer ?
#
loop_
_entity_poly.entity_id
_entity_poly.type
_entity_poly.pdbx_seq_one_letter_code
_entity_poly.pdbx_strand_id
1 'polypeptide(L)'
;MATIKEGSARIMLREGVFYNRKATSLRNVSVLFLNAVKELGMLGAEPRLLDCTAATGVRGIRYALECGIKNVDFIDINKSAASLTNANIKLNRIKARVRNIGIQEFANSSGVGAYDIIDLDPFGTVVPYIFDLMKISKDGTILMATATDTAVLCGAHKSACIKLYSAIPLRGELCHEVGTRILIGYIARVAAQFNFGIEVMMSIAEFHYIRVFLRLKRGAIAAKDSVSKNGFCTYCKRCSNFRCSVVPNSLGKKCGYCGAEMELSGPLWLGNLYSKDVVRLMLRNASGAERKVLETIEDEIDTPLFYYMPRITGFLSIGSVSLLGVIKRLGSASRTQFSSDGIKTRKSIGYIIRATKNMAKSKGL
;
A
#
# COMPACT_ATOMS: atom_id res chain seq x y z
N MET A 1 25.97 15.13 17.40
CA MET A 1 24.65 14.96 16.76
C MET A 1 24.67 15.60 15.38
N ALA A 2 24.29 14.88 14.33
CA ALA A 2 24.17 15.46 12.99
C ALA A 2 22.77 16.02 12.80
N THR A 3 22.66 17.15 12.07
CA THR A 3 21.36 17.71 11.66
C THR A 3 21.26 17.62 10.13
N ILE A 4 20.13 17.13 9.66
CA ILE A 4 19.82 17.06 8.23
C ILE A 4 18.61 17.91 7.90
N LYS A 5 18.45 18.23 6.62
CA LYS A 5 17.22 18.81 6.08
C LYS A 5 16.51 17.77 5.23
N GLU A 6 15.21 17.55 5.49
CA GLU A 6 14.35 16.70 4.68
C GLU A 6 13.02 17.39 4.41
N GLY A 7 12.71 17.66 3.14
CA GLY A 7 11.62 18.57 2.79
C GLY A 7 11.79 19.92 3.49
N SER A 8 10.76 20.38 4.19
CA SER A 8 10.80 21.60 5.00
C SER A 8 11.35 21.38 6.41
N ALA A 9 11.54 20.13 6.84
CA ALA A 9 11.94 19.81 8.20
C ALA A 9 13.47 19.82 8.40
N ARG A 10 13.91 20.28 9.57
CA ARG A 10 15.27 20.14 10.09
C ARG A 10 15.27 19.05 11.15
N ILE A 11 16.03 17.98 10.97
CA ILE A 11 15.98 16.79 11.82
C ILE A 11 17.36 16.52 12.42
N MET A 12 17.46 16.60 13.74
CA MET A 12 18.60 16.08 14.48
C MET A 12 18.55 14.56 14.45
N LEU A 13 19.69 13.93 14.22
CA LEU A 13 19.89 12.50 14.28
C LEU A 13 20.67 12.14 15.55
N ARG A 14 20.31 11.03 16.17
CA ARG A 14 20.99 10.48 17.36
C ARG A 14 21.23 9.00 17.15
N GLU A 15 22.39 8.52 17.53
CA GLU A 15 22.69 7.10 17.58
C GLU A 15 21.68 6.36 18.47
N GLY A 16 21.27 5.16 18.05
CA GLY A 16 20.22 4.38 18.73
C GLY A 16 18.77 4.83 18.43
N VAL A 17 18.56 5.89 17.63
CA VAL A 17 17.22 6.27 17.12
C VAL A 17 17.17 6.09 15.62
N PHE A 18 16.19 5.36 15.16
CA PHE A 18 16.05 4.99 13.75
C PHE A 18 15.78 6.19 12.83
N TYR A 19 16.53 6.27 11.76
CA TYR A 19 16.28 7.13 10.61
C TYR A 19 16.76 6.44 9.33
N ASN A 20 15.89 6.32 8.33
CA ASN A 20 16.22 5.75 7.03
C ASN A 20 16.13 6.82 5.94
N ARG A 21 17.28 7.22 5.39
CA ARG A 21 17.35 8.19 4.29
C ARG A 21 16.70 7.66 3.01
N LYS A 22 16.75 6.36 2.74
CA LYS A 22 16.12 5.75 1.55
C LYS A 22 14.59 5.84 1.57
N ALA A 23 13.99 6.00 2.74
CA ALA A 23 12.54 6.17 2.88
C ALA A 23 12.05 7.62 2.62
N THR A 24 12.91 8.54 2.17
CA THR A 24 12.54 9.93 1.88
C THR A 24 11.46 10.00 0.79
N SER A 25 11.59 9.22 -0.28
CA SER A 25 10.57 9.16 -1.35
C SER A 25 9.20 8.74 -0.81
N LEU A 26 9.15 7.72 0.07
CA LEU A 26 7.90 7.30 0.69
C LEU A 26 7.27 8.39 1.56
N ARG A 27 8.09 9.17 2.27
CA ARG A 27 7.61 10.32 3.06
C ARG A 27 7.14 11.47 2.17
N ASN A 28 7.79 11.69 1.01
CA ASN A 28 7.33 12.64 0.00
C ASN A 28 5.93 12.26 -0.51
N VAL A 29 5.74 10.99 -0.87
CA VAL A 29 4.43 10.47 -1.29
C VAL A 29 3.37 10.70 -0.20
N SER A 30 3.71 10.51 1.07
CA SER A 30 2.75 10.74 2.17
C SER A 30 2.36 12.20 2.32
N VAL A 31 3.30 13.14 2.11
CA VAL A 31 3.03 14.59 2.09
C VAL A 31 2.13 14.95 0.89
N LEU A 32 2.45 14.45 -0.30
CA LEU A 32 1.63 14.65 -1.51
C LEU A 32 0.21 14.13 -1.30
N PHE A 33 0.07 12.94 -0.70
CA PHE A 33 -1.22 12.33 -0.40
C PHE A 33 -2.05 13.18 0.58
N LEU A 34 -1.46 13.62 1.70
CA LEU A 34 -2.18 14.43 2.69
C LEU A 34 -2.62 15.78 2.11
N ASN A 35 -1.81 16.40 1.27
CA ASN A 35 -2.22 17.61 0.56
C ASN A 35 -3.37 17.34 -0.41
N ALA A 36 -3.35 16.23 -1.14
CA ALA A 36 -4.42 15.85 -2.06
C ALA A 36 -5.77 15.60 -1.33
N VAL A 37 -5.77 14.84 -0.23
CA VAL A 37 -7.00 14.58 0.53
C VAL A 37 -7.53 15.83 1.24
N LYS A 38 -6.65 16.77 1.61
CA LYS A 38 -7.03 18.08 2.13
C LYS A 38 -7.70 18.93 1.05
N GLU A 39 -7.14 18.98 -0.17
CA GLU A 39 -7.71 19.68 -1.33
C GLU A 39 -9.09 19.12 -1.72
N LEU A 40 -9.29 17.81 -1.56
CA LEU A 40 -10.59 17.15 -1.76
C LEU A 40 -11.61 17.42 -0.63
N GLY A 41 -11.28 18.22 0.38
CA GLY A 41 -12.16 18.49 1.51
C GLY A 41 -12.44 17.26 2.40
N MET A 42 -11.59 16.23 2.36
CA MET A 42 -11.77 15.01 3.15
C MET A 42 -11.31 15.16 4.61
N LEU A 43 -10.63 16.25 4.94
CA LEU A 43 -10.17 16.59 6.29
C LEU A 43 -10.93 17.81 6.78
N GLY A 44 -11.29 17.82 8.07
CA GLY A 44 -11.87 18.99 8.71
C GLY A 44 -10.88 20.18 8.77
N ALA A 45 -11.35 21.34 9.27
CA ALA A 45 -10.54 22.58 9.33
C ALA A 45 -9.29 22.44 10.20
N GLU A 46 -9.38 21.69 11.30
CA GLU A 46 -8.28 21.45 12.25
C GLU A 46 -8.09 19.97 12.54
N PRO A 47 -7.60 19.19 11.56
CA PRO A 47 -7.46 17.74 11.72
C PRO A 47 -6.41 17.41 12.77
N ARG A 48 -6.70 16.38 13.57
CA ARG A 48 -5.75 15.81 14.54
C ARG A 48 -5.03 14.63 13.92
N LEU A 49 -3.70 14.66 13.98
CA LEU A 49 -2.83 13.61 13.47
C LEU A 49 -2.12 12.91 14.61
N LEU A 50 -2.05 11.57 14.53
CA LEU A 50 -1.21 10.72 15.38
C LEU A 50 -0.11 10.09 14.54
N ASP A 51 1.15 10.37 14.89
CA ASP A 51 2.34 9.64 14.44
C ASP A 51 2.63 8.55 15.48
N CYS A 52 2.32 7.28 15.11
CA CYS A 52 2.29 6.15 16.07
C CYS A 52 3.66 5.57 16.40
N THR A 53 4.69 5.87 15.61
CA THR A 53 6.04 5.30 15.71
C THR A 53 7.05 6.36 15.32
N ALA A 54 7.08 7.42 16.12
CA ALA A 54 7.68 8.69 15.76
C ALA A 54 9.18 8.63 15.43
N ALA A 55 9.95 7.80 16.12
CA ALA A 55 11.41 7.71 16.02
C ALA A 55 12.09 9.10 16.08
N THR A 56 12.44 9.71 14.96
CA THR A 56 12.95 11.10 14.89
C THR A 56 11.86 12.16 14.82
N GLY A 57 10.60 11.77 14.65
CA GLY A 57 9.46 12.66 14.40
C GLY A 57 9.38 13.22 12.98
N VAL A 58 10.23 12.76 12.05
CA VAL A 58 10.34 13.34 10.70
C VAL A 58 9.03 13.36 9.94
N ARG A 59 8.18 12.32 10.05
CA ARG A 59 6.88 12.24 9.35
C ARG A 59 5.92 13.30 9.86
N GLY A 60 5.56 13.24 11.14
CA GLY A 60 4.62 14.20 11.73
C GLY A 60 5.11 15.66 11.66
N ILE A 61 6.43 15.91 11.78
CA ILE A 61 7.02 17.25 11.61
C ILE A 61 6.82 17.72 10.17
N ARG A 62 7.07 16.89 9.15
CA ARG A 62 6.84 17.24 7.76
C ARG A 62 5.35 17.47 7.47
N TYR A 63 4.47 16.68 8.04
CA TYR A 63 3.02 16.88 7.89
C TYR A 63 2.57 18.21 8.50
N ALA A 64 3.15 18.61 9.64
CA ALA A 64 2.88 19.92 10.22
C ALA A 64 3.34 21.07 9.31
N LEU A 65 4.57 20.99 8.79
CA LEU A 65 5.20 22.06 8.01
C LEU A 65 4.70 22.11 6.55
N GLU A 66 4.50 20.95 5.92
CA GLU A 66 4.26 20.85 4.47
C GLU A 66 2.78 20.63 4.12
N CYS A 67 1.97 20.13 5.10
CA CYS A 67 0.51 19.99 4.91
C CYS A 67 -0.31 20.94 5.79
N GLY A 68 0.34 21.73 6.67
CA GLY A 68 -0.30 22.70 7.54
C GLY A 68 -1.17 22.05 8.64
N ILE A 69 -0.81 20.83 9.09
CA ILE A 69 -1.53 20.15 10.17
C ILE A 69 -1.03 20.67 11.52
N LYS A 70 -1.89 21.42 12.22
CA LYS A 70 -1.52 22.10 13.47
C LYS A 70 -1.55 21.19 14.70
N ASN A 71 -2.42 20.17 14.70
CA ASN A 71 -2.66 19.31 15.86
C ASN A 71 -1.99 17.94 15.63
N VAL A 72 -0.72 17.83 16.02
CA VAL A 72 0.06 16.59 15.86
C VAL A 72 0.41 16.02 17.24
N ASP A 73 0.07 14.77 17.45
CA ASP A 73 0.52 13.97 18.58
C ASP A 73 1.53 12.92 18.10
N PHE A 74 2.60 12.74 18.82
CA PHE A 74 3.64 11.75 18.58
C PHE A 74 3.69 10.75 19.71
N ILE A 75 3.78 9.48 19.39
CA ILE A 75 4.05 8.45 20.39
C ILE A 75 5.21 7.56 19.94
N ASP A 76 6.00 7.12 20.90
CA ASP A 76 7.04 6.13 20.69
C ASP A 76 7.31 5.41 22.03
N ILE A 77 7.42 4.08 21.99
CA ILE A 77 7.75 3.27 23.16
C ILE A 77 9.21 3.47 23.60
N ASN A 78 10.09 3.87 22.65
CA ASN A 78 11.49 4.15 22.94
C ASN A 78 11.66 5.55 23.52
N LYS A 79 12.08 5.65 24.78
CA LYS A 79 12.32 6.90 25.51
C LYS A 79 13.31 7.84 24.78
N SER A 80 14.36 7.27 24.18
CA SER A 80 15.34 8.07 23.42
C SER A 80 14.73 8.67 22.15
N ALA A 81 13.86 7.93 21.46
CA ALA A 81 13.11 8.40 20.30
C ALA A 81 12.13 9.51 20.70
N ALA A 82 11.32 9.32 21.72
CA ALA A 82 10.40 10.34 22.23
C ALA A 82 11.14 11.64 22.65
N SER A 83 12.27 11.51 23.33
CA SER A 83 13.14 12.65 23.67
C SER A 83 13.68 13.38 22.44
N LEU A 84 14.16 12.63 21.44
CA LEU A 84 14.67 13.21 20.19
C LEU A 84 13.57 13.88 19.37
N THR A 85 12.39 13.25 19.27
CA THR A 85 11.20 13.84 18.63
C THR A 85 10.86 15.18 19.25
N ASN A 86 10.84 15.26 20.60
CA ASN A 86 10.57 16.53 21.29
C ASN A 86 11.62 17.61 20.99
N ALA A 87 12.91 17.25 20.89
CA ALA A 87 13.96 18.16 20.49
C ALA A 87 13.79 18.64 19.04
N ASN A 88 13.41 17.73 18.10
CA ASN A 88 13.14 18.06 16.72
C ASN A 88 11.89 18.95 16.53
N ILE A 89 10.85 18.76 17.33
CA ILE A 89 9.68 19.64 17.39
C ILE A 89 10.09 21.07 17.75
N LYS A 90 10.90 21.24 18.79
CA LYS A 90 11.44 22.56 19.19
C LYS A 90 12.31 23.20 18.11
N LEU A 91 13.19 22.40 17.47
CA LEU A 91 14.04 22.86 16.37
C LEU A 91 13.23 23.39 15.18
N ASN A 92 12.08 22.83 14.91
CA ASN A 92 11.18 23.23 13.82
C ASN A 92 10.09 24.23 14.25
N ARG A 93 10.05 24.63 15.52
CA ARG A 93 9.11 25.61 16.07
C ARG A 93 7.63 25.24 15.86
N ILE A 94 7.31 23.95 15.85
CA ILE A 94 5.94 23.47 15.77
C ILE A 94 5.35 23.21 17.17
N LYS A 95 4.03 23.35 17.30
CA LYS A 95 3.30 22.98 18.53
C LYS A 95 2.81 21.55 18.38
N ALA A 96 3.30 20.63 19.22
CA ALA A 96 2.93 19.23 19.19
C ALA A 96 3.15 18.58 20.54
N ARG A 97 2.53 17.44 20.78
CA ARG A 97 2.69 16.66 22.02
C ARG A 97 3.44 15.38 21.72
N VAL A 98 4.36 15.01 22.62
CA VAL A 98 5.09 13.75 22.54
C VAL A 98 4.80 12.94 23.81
N ARG A 99 4.47 11.67 23.65
CA ARG A 99 4.32 10.74 24.78
C ARG A 99 5.23 9.54 24.58
N ASN A 100 5.95 9.16 25.63
CA ASN A 100 6.71 7.91 25.64
C ASN A 100 5.78 6.79 26.13
N ILE A 101 5.08 6.16 25.18
CA ILE A 101 4.03 5.17 25.44
C ILE A 101 3.90 4.24 24.22
N GLY A 102 3.51 2.99 24.46
CA GLY A 102 3.18 2.04 23.40
C GLY A 102 1.81 2.31 22.76
N ILE A 103 1.63 1.84 21.51
CA ILE A 103 0.39 2.08 20.73
C ILE A 103 -0.83 1.52 21.46
N GLN A 104 -0.76 0.30 21.97
CA GLN A 104 -1.87 -0.38 22.64
C GLN A 104 -2.31 0.36 23.93
N GLU A 105 -1.33 0.74 24.76
CA GLU A 105 -1.58 1.50 25.97
C GLU A 105 -2.16 2.88 25.65
N PHE A 106 -1.60 3.55 24.65
CA PHE A 106 -2.09 4.85 24.19
C PHE A 106 -3.54 4.76 23.69
N ALA A 107 -3.86 3.78 22.86
CA ALA A 107 -5.20 3.60 22.30
C ALA A 107 -6.24 3.31 23.39
N ASN A 108 -5.87 2.54 24.43
CA ASN A 108 -6.75 2.24 25.56
C ASN A 108 -6.96 3.43 26.50
N SER A 109 -6.01 4.36 26.58
CA SER A 109 -6.11 5.60 27.38
C SER A 109 -6.70 6.79 26.61
N SER A 110 -6.86 6.68 25.30
CA SER A 110 -7.36 7.74 24.44
C SER A 110 -8.88 7.62 24.25
N GLY A 111 -9.54 8.76 23.98
CA GLY A 111 -10.98 8.77 23.67
C GLY A 111 -11.28 8.13 22.31
N VAL A 112 -12.46 7.55 22.19
CA VAL A 112 -13.00 7.01 20.94
C VAL A 112 -13.13 8.13 19.90
N GLY A 113 -12.68 7.89 18.66
CA GLY A 113 -12.83 8.86 17.58
C GLY A 113 -11.91 10.08 17.71
N ALA A 114 -10.77 9.93 18.35
CA ALA A 114 -9.88 11.03 18.69
C ALA A 114 -9.11 11.62 17.49
N TYR A 115 -8.89 10.83 16.41
CA TYR A 115 -7.96 11.21 15.35
C TYR A 115 -8.58 11.18 13.95
N ASP A 116 -8.25 12.20 13.16
CA ASP A 116 -8.60 12.32 11.75
C ASP A 116 -7.57 11.63 10.86
N ILE A 117 -6.30 11.61 11.29
CA ILE A 117 -5.19 11.00 10.57
C ILE A 117 -4.38 10.16 11.54
N ILE A 118 -4.09 8.92 11.15
CA ILE A 118 -3.25 7.99 11.91
C ILE A 118 -2.16 7.48 10.98
N ASP A 119 -0.89 7.75 11.32
CA ASP A 119 0.28 7.21 10.61
C ASP A 119 0.94 6.11 11.43
N LEU A 120 0.93 4.90 10.89
CA LEU A 120 1.51 3.70 11.49
C LEU A 120 2.66 3.20 10.62
N ASP A 121 3.90 3.34 11.09
CA ASP A 121 5.12 2.91 10.37
C ASP A 121 6.05 2.09 11.29
N PRO A 122 5.62 0.91 11.78
CA PRO A 122 6.40 0.08 12.68
C PRO A 122 7.49 -0.68 11.95
N PHE A 123 8.45 -1.22 12.70
CA PHE A 123 9.29 -2.28 12.20
C PHE A 123 8.48 -3.58 12.01
N GLY A 124 8.59 -4.20 10.84
CA GLY A 124 7.93 -5.46 10.54
C GLY A 124 6.45 -5.31 10.23
N THR A 125 5.61 -6.04 10.97
CA THR A 125 4.18 -6.15 10.68
C THR A 125 3.34 -5.10 11.41
N VAL A 126 2.23 -4.69 10.78
CA VAL A 126 1.21 -3.81 11.37
C VAL A 126 0.20 -4.56 12.25
N VAL A 127 0.19 -5.89 12.17
CA VAL A 127 -0.84 -6.77 12.75
C VAL A 127 -1.12 -6.49 14.24
N PRO A 128 -0.12 -6.29 15.11
CA PRO A 128 -0.36 -6.07 16.56
C PRO A 128 -1.08 -4.76 16.87
N TYR A 129 -1.19 -3.83 15.93
CA TYR A 129 -1.59 -2.46 16.20
C TYR A 129 -2.96 -2.09 15.59
N ILE A 130 -3.34 -2.70 14.47
CA ILE A 130 -4.53 -2.29 13.72
C ILE A 130 -5.79 -2.36 14.55
N PHE A 131 -5.96 -3.41 15.38
CA PHE A 131 -7.14 -3.55 16.24
C PHE A 131 -7.27 -2.37 17.24
N ASP A 132 -6.18 -1.98 17.87
CA ASP A 132 -6.20 -0.88 18.84
C ASP A 132 -6.38 0.48 18.19
N LEU A 133 -5.81 0.68 16.99
CA LEU A 133 -6.01 1.92 16.24
C LEU A 133 -7.46 2.12 15.78
N MET A 134 -8.23 1.04 15.56
CA MET A 134 -9.67 1.16 15.26
C MET A 134 -10.46 1.77 16.44
N LYS A 135 -10.05 1.55 17.70
CA LYS A 135 -10.70 2.13 18.89
C LYS A 135 -10.67 3.66 18.90
N ILE A 136 -9.58 4.26 18.41
CA ILE A 136 -9.37 5.71 18.40
C ILE A 136 -9.75 6.35 17.07
N SER A 137 -10.20 5.56 16.11
CA SER A 137 -10.65 5.99 14.79
C SER A 137 -12.12 6.46 14.80
N LYS A 138 -12.46 7.31 13.85
CA LYS A 138 -13.83 7.79 13.59
C LYS A 138 -14.20 7.68 12.12
N ASP A 139 -15.43 8.04 11.78
CA ASP A 139 -15.81 8.18 10.38
C ASP A 139 -14.92 9.18 9.65
N GLY A 140 -14.43 8.82 8.47
CA GLY A 140 -13.52 9.63 7.68
C GLY A 140 -12.05 9.56 8.10
N THR A 141 -11.68 8.86 9.18
CA THR A 141 -10.25 8.73 9.57
C THR A 141 -9.40 8.20 8.41
N ILE A 142 -8.32 8.91 8.12
CA ILE A 142 -7.27 8.48 7.18
C ILE A 142 -6.25 7.64 7.94
N LEU A 143 -6.17 6.36 7.62
CA LEU A 143 -5.17 5.44 8.12
C LEU A 143 -4.08 5.25 7.07
N MET A 144 -2.85 5.64 7.40
CA MET A 144 -1.65 5.38 6.60
C MET A 144 -0.84 4.30 7.32
N ALA A 145 -0.68 3.13 6.70
CA ALA A 145 0.00 2.00 7.33
C ALA A 145 1.11 1.45 6.45
N THR A 146 2.28 1.24 7.03
CA THR A 146 3.46 0.63 6.37
C THR A 146 3.76 -0.72 6.97
N ALA A 147 3.84 -1.75 6.15
CA ALA A 147 4.37 -3.07 6.50
C ALA A 147 5.76 -3.23 5.88
N THR A 148 6.75 -3.56 6.70
CA THR A 148 8.13 -3.83 6.26
C THR A 148 8.48 -5.33 6.32
N ASP A 149 7.53 -6.17 6.74
CA ASP A 149 7.63 -7.64 6.70
C ASP A 149 7.34 -8.22 5.31
N THR A 150 7.92 -7.59 4.28
CA THR A 150 7.71 -7.99 2.88
C THR A 150 8.07 -9.44 2.59
N ALA A 151 9.07 -10.00 3.28
CA ALA A 151 9.41 -11.43 3.18
C ALA A 151 8.23 -12.34 3.59
N VAL A 152 7.40 -11.89 4.52
CA VAL A 152 6.17 -12.58 4.95
C VAL A 152 5.07 -12.40 3.92
N LEU A 153 4.73 -11.16 3.59
CA LEU A 153 3.66 -10.82 2.66
C LEU A 153 3.92 -11.29 1.22
N CYS A 154 5.20 -11.33 0.79
CA CYS A 154 5.62 -11.81 -0.53
C CYS A 154 5.94 -13.31 -0.58
N GLY A 155 5.61 -14.07 0.48
CA GLY A 155 5.58 -15.54 0.46
C GLY A 155 6.90 -16.25 0.69
N ALA A 156 8.00 -15.56 1.05
CA ALA A 156 9.23 -16.23 1.49
C ALA A 156 9.00 -16.98 2.82
N HIS A 157 8.15 -16.44 3.70
CA HIS A 157 7.75 -17.03 4.96
C HIS A 157 6.24 -17.30 5.01
N LYS A 158 5.78 -18.26 4.17
CA LYS A 158 4.34 -18.58 3.98
C LYS A 158 3.60 -18.87 5.29
N SER A 159 4.18 -19.69 6.17
CA SER A 159 3.56 -20.02 7.47
C SER A 159 3.38 -18.80 8.37
N ALA A 160 4.33 -17.87 8.36
CA ALA A 160 4.23 -16.61 9.10
C ALA A 160 3.10 -15.73 8.52
N CYS A 161 2.93 -15.66 7.20
CA CYS A 161 1.85 -14.92 6.58
C CYS A 161 0.47 -15.51 6.95
N ILE A 162 0.33 -16.83 6.94
CA ILE A 162 -0.90 -17.51 7.38
C ILE A 162 -1.19 -17.18 8.85
N LYS A 163 -0.18 -17.23 9.71
CA LYS A 163 -0.32 -16.93 11.15
C LYS A 163 -0.71 -15.47 11.41
N LEU A 164 -0.04 -14.52 10.76
CA LEU A 164 -0.20 -13.09 11.04
C LEU A 164 -1.40 -12.47 10.30
N TYR A 165 -1.53 -12.77 9.01
CA TYR A 165 -2.53 -12.13 8.15
C TYR A 165 -3.73 -13.03 7.82
N SER A 166 -3.74 -14.30 8.31
CA SER A 166 -4.75 -15.31 7.98
C SER A 166 -4.94 -15.46 6.46
N ALA A 167 -3.83 -15.41 5.71
CA ALA A 167 -3.85 -15.43 4.25
C ALA A 167 -2.69 -16.25 3.67
N ILE A 168 -2.93 -16.91 2.55
CA ILE A 168 -1.91 -17.63 1.78
C ILE A 168 -1.26 -16.62 0.83
N PRO A 169 0.05 -16.32 0.97
CA PRO A 169 0.76 -15.43 0.06
C PRO A 169 1.14 -16.16 -1.24
N LEU A 170 1.51 -15.40 -2.26
CA LEU A 170 2.08 -15.92 -3.49
C LEU A 170 3.55 -15.53 -3.61
N ARG A 171 4.44 -16.50 -3.85
CA ARG A 171 5.86 -16.24 -4.09
C ARG A 171 6.13 -16.10 -5.58
N GLY A 172 6.92 -15.12 -5.96
CA GLY A 172 7.32 -14.86 -7.35
C GLY A 172 6.92 -13.47 -7.83
N GLU A 173 6.72 -13.34 -9.12
CA GLU A 173 6.55 -12.07 -9.82
C GLU A 173 5.35 -11.23 -9.37
N LEU A 174 4.28 -11.86 -8.90
CA LEU A 174 3.06 -11.18 -8.42
C LEU A 174 3.10 -10.83 -6.93
N CYS A 175 4.17 -11.16 -6.23
CA CYS A 175 4.21 -11.16 -4.77
C CYS A 175 3.93 -9.78 -4.14
N HIS A 176 4.40 -8.68 -4.74
CA HIS A 176 4.18 -7.34 -4.21
C HIS A 176 2.71 -6.90 -4.32
N GLU A 177 2.04 -7.15 -5.44
CA GLU A 177 0.61 -6.85 -5.54
C GLU A 177 -0.21 -7.75 -4.63
N VAL A 178 0.08 -9.06 -4.60
CA VAL A 178 -0.59 -10.01 -3.70
C VAL A 178 -0.39 -9.61 -2.24
N GLY A 179 0.84 -9.27 -1.83
CA GLY A 179 1.15 -8.80 -0.49
C GLY A 179 0.40 -7.52 -0.11
N THR A 180 0.33 -6.56 -1.04
CA THR A 180 -0.45 -5.32 -0.86
C THR A 180 -1.94 -5.64 -0.64
N ARG A 181 -2.50 -6.54 -1.44
CA ARG A 181 -3.90 -6.96 -1.34
C ARG A 181 -4.18 -7.78 -0.07
N ILE A 182 -3.22 -8.57 0.41
CA ILE A 182 -3.31 -9.30 1.69
C ILE A 182 -3.34 -8.29 2.84
N LEU A 183 -2.45 -7.31 2.85
CA LEU A 183 -2.40 -6.25 3.87
C LEU A 183 -3.72 -5.47 3.94
N ILE A 184 -4.22 -4.99 2.79
CA ILE A 184 -5.49 -4.27 2.71
C ILE A 184 -6.65 -5.15 3.18
N GLY A 185 -6.71 -6.40 2.71
CA GLY A 185 -7.76 -7.36 3.09
C GLY A 185 -7.75 -7.68 4.58
N TYR A 186 -6.56 -7.76 5.20
CA TYR A 186 -6.43 -7.91 6.65
C TYR A 186 -7.01 -6.70 7.38
N ILE A 187 -6.60 -5.49 7.01
CA ILE A 187 -7.09 -4.25 7.63
C ILE A 187 -8.62 -4.13 7.46
N ALA A 188 -9.17 -4.47 6.30
CA ALA A 188 -10.61 -4.47 6.04
C ALA A 188 -11.37 -5.39 7.00
N ARG A 189 -10.86 -6.61 7.24
CA ARG A 189 -11.49 -7.58 8.15
C ARG A 189 -11.43 -7.12 9.61
N VAL A 190 -10.33 -6.50 10.04
CA VAL A 190 -10.22 -5.94 11.40
C VAL A 190 -11.13 -4.70 11.55
N ALA A 191 -11.11 -3.78 10.59
CA ALA A 191 -11.94 -2.57 10.62
C ALA A 191 -13.44 -2.91 10.69
N ALA A 192 -13.88 -3.97 10.00
CA ALA A 192 -15.27 -4.40 10.01
C ALA A 192 -15.76 -4.84 11.40
N GLN A 193 -14.90 -5.35 12.27
CA GLN A 193 -15.24 -5.70 13.66
C GLN A 193 -15.63 -4.47 14.49
N PHE A 194 -15.24 -3.28 14.04
CA PHE A 194 -15.61 -1.98 14.63
C PHE A 194 -16.67 -1.24 13.82
N ASN A 195 -17.38 -1.94 12.93
CA ASN A 195 -18.33 -1.35 11.98
C ASN A 195 -17.72 -0.25 11.09
N PHE A 196 -16.46 -0.42 10.68
CA PHE A 196 -15.85 0.40 9.66
C PHE A 196 -15.66 -0.39 8.35
N GLY A 197 -16.11 0.19 7.25
CA GLY A 197 -15.60 -0.15 5.92
C GLY A 197 -14.32 0.63 5.62
N ILE A 198 -13.62 0.22 4.57
CA ILE A 198 -12.43 0.92 4.09
C ILE A 198 -12.62 1.37 2.63
N GLU A 199 -12.09 2.53 2.33
CA GLU A 199 -11.90 3.04 0.98
C GLU A 199 -10.38 3.14 0.74
N VAL A 200 -9.89 2.42 -0.27
CA VAL A 200 -8.46 2.44 -0.61
C VAL A 200 -8.20 3.67 -1.45
N MET A 201 -7.50 4.63 -0.86
CA MET A 201 -7.16 5.90 -1.51
C MET A 201 -5.90 5.78 -2.36
N MET A 202 -4.92 5.02 -1.86
CA MET A 202 -3.66 4.75 -2.55
C MET A 202 -2.94 3.55 -1.93
N SER A 203 -2.11 2.88 -2.71
CA SER A 203 -1.12 1.90 -2.24
C SER A 203 0.17 2.00 -3.05
N ILE A 204 1.29 1.77 -2.38
CA ILE A 204 2.62 1.70 -2.99
C ILE A 204 3.34 0.49 -2.42
N ALA A 205 4.05 -0.25 -3.27
CA ALA A 205 4.89 -1.36 -2.86
C ALA A 205 6.27 -1.26 -3.53
N GLU A 206 7.30 -1.39 -2.72
CA GLU A 206 8.69 -1.52 -3.15
C GLU A 206 9.31 -2.75 -2.46
N PHE A 207 10.57 -3.09 -2.81
CA PHE A 207 11.25 -4.29 -2.29
C PHE A 207 11.20 -4.45 -0.77
N HIS A 208 11.21 -3.35 -0.02
CA HIS A 208 11.39 -3.37 1.44
C HIS A 208 10.17 -2.90 2.22
N TYR A 209 9.11 -2.47 1.56
CA TYR A 209 7.89 -2.02 2.23
C TYR A 209 6.66 -2.09 1.33
N ILE A 210 5.51 -2.20 1.98
CA ILE A 210 4.19 -1.98 1.39
C ILE A 210 3.51 -0.90 2.23
N ARG A 211 3.09 0.19 1.59
CA ARG A 211 2.36 1.26 2.26
C ARG A 211 0.99 1.44 1.66
N VAL A 212 -0.02 1.51 2.53
CA VAL A 212 -1.42 1.70 2.15
C VAL A 212 -1.98 2.95 2.81
N PHE A 213 -2.85 3.64 2.09
CA PHE A 213 -3.54 4.85 2.49
C PHE A 213 -5.03 4.59 2.38
N LEU A 214 -5.70 4.50 3.51
CA LEU A 214 -7.08 4.07 3.62
C LEU A 214 -7.91 5.16 4.29
N ARG A 215 -9.17 5.32 3.85
CA ARG A 215 -10.17 6.11 4.55
C ARG A 215 -11.17 5.16 5.19
N LEU A 216 -11.43 5.34 6.48
CA LEU A 216 -12.42 4.57 7.21
C LEU A 216 -13.81 5.17 7.00
N LYS A 217 -14.81 4.33 6.75
CA LYS A 217 -16.22 4.70 6.64
C LYS A 217 -17.04 3.96 7.68
N ARG A 218 -17.64 4.68 8.61
CA ARG A 218 -18.47 4.06 9.65
C ARG A 218 -19.78 3.57 9.08
N GLY A 219 -20.22 2.39 9.50
CA GLY A 219 -21.52 1.82 9.20
C GLY A 219 -21.45 0.34 8.86
N ALA A 220 -22.44 -0.43 9.28
CA ALA A 220 -22.53 -1.88 9.06
C ALA A 220 -22.57 -2.23 7.56
N ILE A 221 -23.22 -1.42 6.73
CA ILE A 221 -23.24 -1.61 5.27
C ILE A 221 -21.85 -1.43 4.68
N ALA A 222 -21.14 -0.35 5.04
CA ALA A 222 -19.79 -0.09 4.57
C ALA A 222 -18.82 -1.20 5.01
N ALA A 223 -18.95 -1.67 6.25
CA ALA A 223 -18.16 -2.79 6.78
C ALA A 223 -18.40 -4.09 5.96
N LYS A 224 -19.67 -4.44 5.74
CA LYS A 224 -20.08 -5.60 4.93
C LYS A 224 -19.53 -5.50 3.50
N ASP A 225 -19.69 -4.35 2.85
CA ASP A 225 -19.19 -4.12 1.49
C ASP A 225 -17.67 -4.26 1.39
N SER A 226 -16.93 -3.82 2.40
CA SER A 226 -15.48 -3.98 2.44
C SER A 226 -15.07 -5.44 2.61
N VAL A 227 -15.71 -6.17 3.53
CA VAL A 227 -15.41 -7.59 3.73
C VAL A 227 -15.76 -8.41 2.49
N SER A 228 -16.85 -8.10 1.78
CA SER A 228 -17.28 -8.79 0.56
C SER A 228 -16.29 -8.67 -0.60
N LYS A 229 -15.38 -7.69 -0.56
CA LYS A 229 -14.28 -7.54 -1.53
C LYS A 229 -13.06 -8.40 -1.21
N ASN A 230 -13.06 -9.15 -0.11
CA ASN A 230 -12.02 -10.14 0.14
C ASN A 230 -12.33 -11.42 -0.65
N GLY A 231 -11.33 -11.93 -1.35
CA GLY A 231 -11.48 -13.14 -2.14
C GLY A 231 -10.16 -13.86 -2.30
N PHE A 232 -10.11 -14.74 -3.27
CA PHE A 232 -8.97 -15.59 -3.55
C PHE A 232 -8.57 -15.45 -5.01
N CYS A 233 -7.29 -15.69 -5.31
CA CYS A 233 -6.79 -15.78 -6.67
C CYS A 233 -6.05 -17.10 -6.87
N THR A 234 -6.13 -17.67 -8.07
CA THR A 234 -5.24 -18.72 -8.53
C THR A 234 -4.35 -18.23 -9.64
N TYR A 235 -3.08 -18.65 -9.64
CA TYR A 235 -2.06 -18.19 -10.58
C TYR A 235 -1.34 -19.39 -11.21
N CYS A 236 -1.18 -19.36 -12.53
CA CYS A 236 -0.45 -20.35 -13.29
C CYS A 236 0.99 -19.91 -13.57
N LYS A 237 1.96 -20.51 -12.92
CA LYS A 237 3.38 -20.23 -13.15
C LYS A 237 3.89 -20.67 -14.53
N ARG A 238 3.12 -21.45 -15.31
CA ARG A 238 3.52 -21.87 -16.64
C ARG A 238 3.22 -20.80 -17.71
N CYS A 239 2.02 -20.20 -17.69
CA CYS A 239 1.60 -19.28 -18.75
C CYS A 239 1.17 -17.89 -18.25
N SER A 240 1.34 -17.58 -16.95
CA SER A 240 0.91 -16.33 -16.30
C SER A 240 -0.61 -16.11 -16.24
N ASN A 241 -1.43 -17.12 -16.55
CA ASN A 241 -2.88 -16.99 -16.39
C ASN A 241 -3.26 -16.92 -14.92
N PHE A 242 -4.29 -16.16 -14.60
CA PHE A 242 -4.84 -16.08 -13.25
C PHE A 242 -6.36 -16.00 -13.26
N ARG A 243 -6.98 -16.32 -12.14
CA ARG A 243 -8.40 -16.11 -11.87
C ARG A 243 -8.56 -15.62 -10.45
N CYS A 244 -9.47 -14.69 -10.23
CA CYS A 244 -9.82 -14.18 -8.90
C CYS A 244 -11.33 -14.30 -8.68
N SER A 245 -11.73 -14.67 -7.46
CA SER A 245 -13.13 -14.79 -7.07
C SER A 245 -13.30 -14.60 -5.57
N VAL A 246 -14.42 -14.04 -5.17
CA VAL A 246 -14.84 -13.99 -3.76
C VAL A 246 -15.30 -15.36 -3.26
N VAL A 247 -15.63 -16.28 -4.17
CA VAL A 247 -16.04 -17.66 -3.86
C VAL A 247 -14.87 -18.61 -4.16
N PRO A 248 -14.18 -19.17 -3.14
CA PRO A 248 -12.99 -20.00 -3.35
C PRO A 248 -13.24 -21.22 -4.24
N ASN A 249 -14.39 -21.88 -4.04
CA ASN A 249 -14.75 -23.12 -4.77
C ASN A 249 -14.97 -22.90 -6.28
N SER A 250 -15.13 -21.64 -6.74
CA SER A 250 -15.22 -21.33 -8.17
C SER A 250 -13.84 -21.31 -8.86
N LEU A 251 -12.75 -21.40 -8.10
CA LEU A 251 -11.39 -21.38 -8.60
C LEU A 251 -10.89 -22.82 -8.84
N GLY A 252 -10.69 -23.18 -10.10
CA GLY A 252 -10.18 -24.49 -10.46
C GLY A 252 -8.70 -24.69 -10.07
N LYS A 253 -8.31 -25.92 -9.75
CA LYS A 253 -6.91 -26.29 -9.47
C LYS A 253 -6.03 -26.34 -10.73
N LYS A 254 -6.62 -26.48 -11.90
CA LYS A 254 -5.90 -26.52 -13.20
C LYS A 254 -6.17 -25.28 -14.03
N CYS A 255 -5.13 -24.83 -14.73
CA CYS A 255 -5.21 -23.69 -15.63
C CYS A 255 -6.08 -24.03 -16.84
N GLY A 256 -7.17 -23.28 -17.04
CA GLY A 256 -8.08 -23.49 -18.18
C GLY A 256 -7.45 -23.17 -19.54
N TYR A 257 -6.22 -22.62 -19.58
CA TYR A 257 -5.51 -22.35 -20.84
C TYR A 257 -4.44 -23.38 -21.19
N CYS A 258 -3.57 -23.75 -20.23
CA CYS A 258 -2.44 -24.64 -20.50
C CYS A 258 -2.46 -25.97 -19.72
N GLY A 259 -3.50 -26.23 -18.92
CA GLY A 259 -3.67 -27.45 -18.14
C GLY A 259 -2.79 -27.61 -16.90
N ALA A 260 -1.81 -26.73 -16.67
CA ALA A 260 -0.89 -26.80 -15.52
C ALA A 260 -1.61 -26.53 -14.20
N GLU A 261 -1.03 -26.99 -13.10
CA GLU A 261 -1.51 -26.66 -11.75
C GLU A 261 -1.44 -25.17 -11.47
N MET A 262 -2.40 -24.66 -10.69
CA MET A 262 -2.48 -23.28 -10.27
C MET A 262 -2.22 -23.14 -8.78
N GLU A 263 -1.46 -22.12 -8.39
CA GLU A 263 -1.22 -21.79 -6.99
C GLU A 263 -2.34 -20.89 -6.45
N LEU A 264 -2.89 -21.27 -5.29
CA LEU A 264 -3.92 -20.50 -4.58
C LEU A 264 -3.28 -19.45 -3.68
N SER A 265 -3.88 -18.26 -3.66
CA SER A 265 -3.55 -17.16 -2.76
C SER A 265 -4.79 -16.48 -2.20
N GLY A 266 -4.70 -15.95 -0.99
CA GLY A 266 -5.78 -15.24 -0.30
C GLY A 266 -6.15 -15.84 1.06
N PRO A 267 -7.16 -15.27 1.77
CA PRO A 267 -8.00 -14.16 1.30
C PRO A 267 -7.21 -12.87 1.14
N LEU A 268 -7.53 -12.12 0.08
CA LEU A 268 -6.90 -10.88 -0.29
C LEU A 268 -7.92 -9.89 -0.88
N TRP A 269 -7.61 -8.59 -0.87
CA TRP A 269 -8.48 -7.56 -1.38
C TRP A 269 -8.60 -7.61 -2.91
N LEU A 270 -9.83 -7.73 -3.45
CA LEU A 270 -10.10 -7.73 -4.88
C LEU A 270 -10.60 -6.38 -5.41
N GLY A 271 -10.86 -5.41 -4.53
CA GLY A 271 -11.25 -4.05 -4.92
C GLY A 271 -10.06 -3.23 -5.44
N ASN A 272 -10.35 -1.96 -5.72
CA ASN A 272 -9.41 -0.97 -6.22
C ASN A 272 -8.24 -0.77 -5.25
N LEU A 273 -7.07 -0.43 -5.79
CA LEU A 273 -5.85 -0.14 -5.02
C LEU A 273 -5.57 1.37 -4.89
N TYR A 274 -6.30 2.21 -5.63
CA TYR A 274 -6.16 3.67 -5.62
C TYR A 274 -7.44 4.39 -6.05
N SER A 275 -7.56 5.64 -5.60
CA SER A 275 -8.50 6.64 -6.12
C SER A 275 -7.78 7.46 -7.20
N LYS A 276 -8.31 7.46 -8.42
CA LYS A 276 -7.73 8.24 -9.54
C LYS A 276 -7.72 9.74 -9.23
N ASP A 277 -8.76 10.25 -8.55
CA ASP A 277 -8.84 11.67 -8.21
C ASP A 277 -7.73 12.09 -7.25
N VAL A 278 -7.43 11.24 -6.24
CA VAL A 278 -6.30 11.48 -5.33
C VAL A 278 -4.98 11.47 -6.08
N VAL A 279 -4.75 10.46 -6.94
CA VAL A 279 -3.51 10.33 -7.71
C VAL A 279 -3.30 11.53 -8.64
N ARG A 280 -4.34 12.00 -9.33
CA ARG A 280 -4.28 13.19 -10.20
C ARG A 280 -3.90 14.45 -9.42
N LEU A 281 -4.45 14.64 -8.23
CA LEU A 281 -4.08 15.77 -7.38
C LEU A 281 -2.63 15.67 -6.89
N MET A 282 -2.19 14.47 -6.50
CA MET A 282 -0.79 14.25 -6.13
C MET A 282 0.16 14.57 -7.27
N LEU A 283 -0.19 14.20 -8.51
CA LEU A 283 0.62 14.46 -9.71
C LEU A 283 0.86 15.95 -9.98
N ARG A 284 -0.04 16.83 -9.57
CA ARG A 284 0.15 18.30 -9.76
C ARG A 284 1.43 18.80 -9.09
N ASN A 285 1.76 18.25 -7.92
CA ASN A 285 2.89 18.68 -7.10
C ASN A 285 4.03 17.65 -7.04
N ALA A 286 3.90 16.53 -7.74
CA ALA A 286 4.91 15.48 -7.74
C ALA A 286 6.06 15.80 -8.71
N SER A 287 7.27 15.39 -8.35
CA SER A 287 8.47 15.52 -9.17
C SER A 287 9.34 14.26 -9.05
N GLY A 288 10.37 14.16 -9.88
CA GLY A 288 11.37 13.10 -9.78
C GLY A 288 10.82 11.67 -9.84
N ALA A 289 11.23 10.85 -8.89
CA ALA A 289 10.86 9.44 -8.81
C ALA A 289 9.37 9.27 -8.45
N GLU A 290 8.86 10.09 -7.53
CA GLU A 290 7.46 10.07 -7.09
C GLU A 290 6.51 10.31 -8.27
N ARG A 291 6.82 11.25 -9.15
CA ARG A 291 6.03 11.55 -10.33
C ARG A 291 5.92 10.35 -11.26
N LYS A 292 7.03 9.67 -11.55
CA LYS A 292 7.05 8.48 -12.44
C LYS A 292 6.16 7.35 -11.93
N VAL A 293 6.20 7.09 -10.62
CA VAL A 293 5.35 6.06 -9.99
C VAL A 293 3.88 6.47 -10.07
N LEU A 294 3.56 7.73 -9.76
CA LEU A 294 2.18 8.23 -9.80
C LEU A 294 1.60 8.26 -11.22
N GLU A 295 2.40 8.57 -12.25
CA GLU A 295 2.00 8.48 -13.66
C GLU A 295 1.65 7.03 -14.03
N THR A 296 2.47 6.06 -13.59
CA THR A 296 2.17 4.64 -13.80
C THR A 296 0.86 4.24 -13.13
N ILE A 297 0.61 4.69 -11.90
CA ILE A 297 -0.62 4.40 -11.13
C ILE A 297 -1.84 5.10 -11.79
N GLU A 298 -1.67 6.30 -12.29
CA GLU A 298 -2.77 7.04 -12.96
C GLU A 298 -3.22 6.31 -14.23
N ASP A 299 -2.30 5.80 -15.01
CA ASP A 299 -2.59 5.04 -16.24
C ASP A 299 -3.04 3.60 -15.97
N GLU A 300 -2.73 3.05 -14.78
CA GLU A 300 -2.96 1.63 -14.47
C GLU A 300 -4.44 1.27 -14.52
N ILE A 301 -4.77 0.20 -15.30
CA ILE A 301 -6.13 -0.33 -15.36
C ILE A 301 -6.45 -1.02 -14.03
N ASP A 302 -7.60 -0.64 -13.47
CA ASP A 302 -8.10 -1.19 -12.23
C ASP A 302 -8.66 -2.60 -12.44
N THR A 303 -7.82 -3.58 -12.19
CA THR A 303 -8.12 -5.01 -12.19
C THR A 303 -7.17 -5.73 -11.22
N PRO A 304 -7.63 -6.78 -10.52
CA PRO A 304 -6.73 -7.58 -9.71
C PRO A 304 -5.67 -8.26 -10.56
N LEU A 305 -4.42 -8.22 -10.04
CA LEU A 305 -3.24 -8.85 -10.61
C LEU A 305 -2.85 -8.35 -12.01
N PHE A 306 -1.75 -8.87 -12.51
CA PHE A 306 -1.21 -8.54 -13.83
C PHE A 306 -0.65 -9.78 -14.51
N TYR A 307 -0.48 -9.73 -15.82
CA TYR A 307 0.20 -10.74 -16.61
C TYR A 307 1.69 -10.43 -16.71
N TYR A 308 2.53 -11.39 -16.36
CA TYR A 308 3.99 -11.25 -16.37
C TYR A 308 4.56 -11.70 -17.71
N MET A 309 5.05 -10.75 -18.51
CA MET A 309 5.46 -10.97 -19.91
C MET A 309 6.60 -11.98 -20.09
N PRO A 310 7.66 -12.00 -19.25
CA PRO A 310 8.71 -13.01 -19.41
C PRO A 310 8.20 -14.45 -19.28
N ARG A 311 7.18 -14.68 -18.47
CA ARG A 311 6.55 -16.00 -18.35
C ARG A 311 5.75 -16.36 -19.60
N ILE A 312 5.09 -15.39 -20.21
CA ILE A 312 4.33 -15.59 -21.45
C ILE A 312 5.27 -15.87 -22.62
N THR A 313 6.34 -15.09 -22.78
CA THR A 313 7.34 -15.32 -23.85
C THR A 313 8.06 -16.64 -23.68
N GLY A 314 8.43 -17.01 -22.45
CA GLY A 314 9.00 -18.33 -22.15
C GLY A 314 8.04 -19.47 -22.46
N PHE A 315 6.74 -19.34 -22.13
CA PHE A 315 5.71 -20.34 -22.47
C PHE A 315 5.56 -20.51 -24.00
N LEU A 316 5.79 -19.44 -24.77
CA LEU A 316 5.71 -19.46 -26.22
C LEU A 316 7.02 -19.86 -26.91
N SER A 317 8.10 -20.03 -26.15
CA SER A 317 9.45 -20.28 -26.68
C SER A 317 9.89 -19.22 -27.71
N ILE A 318 9.59 -17.94 -27.42
CA ILE A 318 9.97 -16.79 -28.26
C ILE A 318 10.86 -15.81 -27.48
N GLY A 319 11.64 -15.02 -28.21
CA GLY A 319 12.45 -13.95 -27.62
C GLY A 319 11.61 -12.85 -26.93
N SER A 320 12.29 -11.92 -26.28
CA SER A 320 11.61 -10.78 -25.61
C SER A 320 10.92 -9.88 -26.62
N VAL A 321 9.70 -9.46 -26.32
CA VAL A 321 8.89 -8.54 -27.12
C VAL A 321 8.73 -7.20 -26.43
N SER A 322 8.50 -6.15 -27.20
CA SER A 322 8.22 -4.81 -26.66
C SER A 322 6.92 -4.82 -25.83
N LEU A 323 7.03 -4.55 -24.52
CA LEU A 323 5.88 -4.42 -23.62
C LEU A 323 4.89 -3.38 -24.15
N LEU A 324 5.37 -2.19 -24.51
CA LEU A 324 4.55 -1.11 -25.09
C LEU A 324 3.90 -1.53 -26.40
N GLY A 325 4.58 -2.33 -27.23
CA GLY A 325 4.02 -2.87 -28.46
C GLY A 325 2.84 -3.79 -28.20
N VAL A 326 2.95 -4.67 -27.19
CA VAL A 326 1.84 -5.55 -26.76
C VAL A 326 0.68 -4.72 -26.19
N ILE A 327 0.96 -3.74 -25.31
CA ILE A 327 -0.05 -2.84 -24.74
C ILE A 327 -0.83 -2.11 -25.84
N LYS A 328 -0.13 -1.50 -26.81
CA LYS A 328 -0.77 -0.82 -27.97
C LYS A 328 -1.66 -1.76 -28.76
N ARG A 329 -1.20 -3.00 -29.03
CA ARG A 329 -1.96 -3.99 -29.80
C ARG A 329 -3.18 -4.52 -29.03
N LEU A 330 -3.13 -4.54 -27.71
CA LEU A 330 -4.27 -4.89 -26.88
C LEU A 330 -5.32 -3.78 -26.82
N GLY A 331 -4.94 -2.51 -26.99
CA GLY A 331 -5.83 -1.33 -26.98
C GLY A 331 -6.38 -0.95 -25.61
N SER A 332 -6.70 -1.92 -24.75
CA SER A 332 -7.14 -1.69 -23.37
C SER A 332 -6.23 -2.47 -22.40
N ALA A 333 -5.03 -1.96 -22.20
CA ALA A 333 -4.01 -2.50 -21.34
C ALA A 333 -3.11 -1.38 -20.82
N SER A 334 -2.49 -1.58 -19.66
CA SER A 334 -1.57 -0.63 -19.03
C SER A 334 -0.35 -1.33 -18.46
N ARG A 335 0.66 -0.56 -18.11
CA ARG A 335 1.71 -0.98 -17.19
C ARG A 335 1.14 -1.15 -15.79
N THR A 336 1.97 -1.61 -14.86
CA THR A 336 1.67 -1.67 -13.42
C THR A 336 2.85 -1.18 -12.60
N GLN A 337 2.58 -0.60 -11.44
CA GLN A 337 3.61 -0.20 -10.50
C GLN A 337 4.37 -1.39 -9.88
N PHE A 338 3.77 -2.58 -9.91
CA PHE A 338 4.30 -3.78 -9.23
C PHE A 338 5.38 -4.52 -10.00
N SER A 339 5.52 -4.27 -11.32
CA SER A 339 6.52 -4.91 -12.17
C SER A 339 6.74 -4.13 -13.47
N SER A 340 8.01 -3.91 -13.84
CA SER A 340 8.38 -3.34 -15.14
C SER A 340 7.91 -4.17 -16.34
N ASP A 341 7.74 -5.47 -16.13
CA ASP A 341 7.37 -6.47 -17.14
C ASP A 341 5.89 -6.89 -17.03
N GLY A 342 5.12 -6.21 -16.19
CA GLY A 342 3.72 -6.50 -15.95
C GLY A 342 2.77 -5.76 -16.89
N ILE A 343 1.72 -6.46 -17.34
CA ILE A 343 0.61 -5.86 -18.10
C ILE A 343 -0.69 -6.09 -17.33
N LYS A 344 -1.43 -5.01 -17.05
CA LYS A 344 -2.81 -5.08 -16.58
C LYS A 344 -3.79 -4.92 -17.74
N THR A 345 -4.77 -5.80 -17.79
CA THR A 345 -5.86 -5.76 -18.76
C THR A 345 -7.00 -6.66 -18.32
N ARG A 346 -8.23 -6.33 -18.72
CA ARG A 346 -9.41 -7.19 -18.52
C ARG A 346 -9.54 -8.29 -19.59
N LYS A 347 -8.65 -8.29 -20.61
CA LYS A 347 -8.63 -9.33 -21.64
C LYS A 347 -8.07 -10.63 -21.09
N SER A 348 -8.60 -11.76 -21.58
CA SER A 348 -8.11 -13.09 -21.16
C SER A 348 -6.71 -13.37 -21.70
N ILE A 349 -6.01 -14.32 -21.08
CA ILE A 349 -4.68 -14.78 -21.46
C ILE A 349 -4.58 -15.15 -22.96
N GLY A 350 -5.62 -15.69 -23.57
CA GLY A 350 -5.63 -16.03 -24.98
C GLY A 350 -5.47 -14.82 -25.91
N TYR A 351 -6.03 -13.65 -25.55
CA TYR A 351 -5.81 -12.41 -26.29
C TYR A 351 -4.38 -11.90 -26.16
N ILE A 352 -3.82 -11.99 -24.94
CA ILE A 352 -2.46 -11.53 -24.68
C ILE A 352 -1.45 -12.38 -25.44
N ILE A 353 -1.62 -13.71 -25.42
CA ILE A 353 -0.78 -14.65 -26.17
C ILE A 353 -0.84 -14.38 -27.68
N ARG A 354 -2.02 -14.13 -28.24
CA ARG A 354 -2.15 -13.75 -29.68
C ARG A 354 -1.44 -12.43 -29.99
N ALA A 355 -1.63 -11.40 -29.16
CA ALA A 355 -0.96 -10.12 -29.34
C ALA A 355 0.57 -10.27 -29.28
N THR A 356 1.07 -11.07 -28.34
CA THR A 356 2.50 -11.36 -28.16
C THR A 356 3.09 -12.10 -29.36
N LYS A 357 2.42 -13.18 -29.85
CA LYS A 357 2.85 -13.93 -31.05
C LYS A 357 2.91 -13.03 -32.29
N ASN A 358 1.90 -12.16 -32.48
CA ASN A 358 1.87 -11.25 -33.63
C ASN A 358 2.99 -10.21 -33.56
N MET A 359 3.38 -9.77 -32.35
CA MET A 359 4.53 -8.88 -32.16
C MET A 359 5.87 -9.56 -32.45
N ALA A 360 6.03 -10.84 -32.08
CA ALA A 360 7.23 -11.62 -32.38
C ALA A 360 7.39 -11.82 -33.90
N LYS A 361 6.33 -12.24 -34.59
CA LYS A 361 6.33 -12.42 -36.06
C LYS A 361 6.71 -11.15 -36.85
N SER A 362 6.23 -9.98 -36.39
CA SER A 362 6.55 -8.70 -37.04
C SER A 362 8.01 -8.27 -36.86
N LYS A 363 8.78 -8.95 -36.00
CA LYS A 363 10.21 -8.69 -35.73
C LYS A 363 11.13 -9.81 -36.21
N GLY A 364 10.60 -10.89 -36.84
CA GLY A 364 11.38 -12.05 -37.25
C GLY A 364 11.88 -12.91 -36.05
N LEU A 365 11.24 -12.83 -34.88
CA LEU A 365 11.55 -13.53 -33.65
C LEU A 365 10.67 -14.77 -33.45
#